data_d13f260fd45913f44846fdc07d1ac156
#
_entry.id   d13f260fd45913f44846fdc07d1ac156
#
_cell.length_a   1.000
_cell.length_b   1.000
_cell.length_c   1.000
_cell.angle_alpha   90.00
_cell.angle_beta   90.00
_cell.angle_gamma   90.00
#
_symmetry.space_group_name_H-M   'P 1'
#
loop_
_entity.id
_entity.type
_entity.pdbx_description
1 polymer ?
#
loop_
_entity_poly.entity_id
_entity_poly.type
_entity_poly.pdbx_seq_one_letter_code
_entity_poly.pdbx_strand_id
1 'polypeptide(L)'
;MNFLMSEEQSAIVDMASRLFADFCTDETIQQFWAGDEPYDRALWQALREGGLTALILPEDLGGSALGMTELCAVLESQGRRLAPAPLWPHQLAVAALAKFAEGAPGMAELADATRLATLSLEGLQQSRGLTLHARKTDAGWRLNGRAVAVPQAEQAALAVLPAQTAEGVRLFAVDPAQAGVERIGGRLTHHEPAADLVINDLELPTAAALGEQALDWLGPRVAACLGALQLGVSGEALKRAVAYTSERVQFGQPIAAFQAISQKTADCLIDVEALRSSLWQLVWRLDAGLDAAGAAGVVRAWTCDTGHRVTHAAQHMHGGVGVDVSYPIHRYTYWSRALEIACGGVTANLEALGRWLATPALTDADC
;
A
#
# COMPACT_ATOMS: atom_id res chain seq x y z
N MET A 1 -23.34 9.67 6.60
CA MET A 1 -22.14 9.39 5.80
C MET A 1 -22.25 10.21 4.51
N ASN A 2 -21.33 11.14 4.26
CA ASN A 2 -21.29 11.89 3.00
C ASN A 2 -20.05 11.42 2.23
N PHE A 3 -20.24 10.85 1.05
CA PHE A 3 -19.17 10.37 0.19
C PHE A 3 -18.79 11.35 -0.94
N LEU A 4 -19.37 12.56 -0.92
CA LEU A 4 -18.98 13.59 -1.87
C LEU A 4 -17.70 14.28 -1.36
N MET A 5 -16.71 14.37 -2.20
CA MET A 5 -15.49 15.13 -1.93
C MET A 5 -15.81 16.63 -1.85
N SER A 6 -15.16 17.32 -0.91
CA SER A 6 -15.17 18.79 -0.87
C SER A 6 -14.40 19.37 -2.06
N GLU A 7 -14.53 20.68 -2.29
CA GLU A 7 -13.75 21.37 -3.33
C GLU A 7 -12.25 21.28 -3.06
N GLU A 8 -11.81 21.37 -1.80
CA GLU A 8 -10.42 21.24 -1.39
C GLU A 8 -9.88 19.82 -1.63
N GLN A 9 -10.65 18.80 -1.25
CA GLN A 9 -10.31 17.39 -1.52
C GLN A 9 -10.19 17.14 -3.02
N SER A 10 -11.12 17.64 -3.81
CA SER A 10 -11.09 17.53 -5.27
C SER A 10 -9.86 18.20 -5.87
N ALA A 11 -9.49 19.40 -5.37
CA ALA A 11 -8.31 20.11 -5.85
C ALA A 11 -7.00 19.34 -5.57
N ILE A 12 -6.87 18.68 -4.42
CA ILE A 12 -5.71 17.84 -4.06
C ILE A 12 -5.62 16.64 -5.02
N VAL A 13 -6.75 15.96 -5.25
CA VAL A 13 -6.82 14.81 -6.16
C VAL A 13 -6.51 15.20 -7.60
N ASP A 14 -7.01 16.33 -8.07
CA ASP A 14 -6.75 16.87 -9.41
C ASP A 14 -5.27 17.22 -9.59
N MET A 15 -4.65 17.83 -8.57
CA MET A 15 -3.21 18.12 -8.58
C MET A 15 -2.39 16.83 -8.65
N ALA A 16 -2.67 15.86 -7.78
CA ALA A 16 -1.98 14.57 -7.77
C ALA A 16 -2.16 13.82 -9.10
N SER A 17 -3.39 13.80 -9.64
CA SER A 17 -3.70 13.14 -10.92
C SER A 17 -2.96 13.74 -12.08
N ARG A 18 -2.77 15.07 -12.12
CA ARG A 18 -1.97 15.76 -13.14
C ARG A 18 -0.49 15.39 -13.01
N LEU A 19 0.08 15.47 -11.80
CA LEU A 19 1.47 15.08 -11.58
C LEU A 19 1.72 13.63 -12.03
N PHE A 20 0.88 12.69 -11.60
CA PHE A 20 1.05 11.30 -12.05
C PHE A 20 0.84 11.12 -13.55
N ALA A 21 -0.03 11.91 -14.20
CA ALA A 21 -0.21 11.84 -15.64
C ALA A 21 1.00 12.38 -16.40
N ASP A 22 1.62 13.46 -15.92
CA ASP A 22 2.74 14.11 -16.55
C ASP A 22 4.03 13.28 -16.43
N PHE A 23 4.26 12.65 -15.27
CA PHE A 23 5.48 11.87 -15.01
C PHE A 23 5.34 10.40 -15.43
N CYS A 24 4.14 9.81 -15.37
CA CYS A 24 3.93 8.37 -15.50
C CYS A 24 3.15 8.03 -16.79
N THR A 25 3.80 8.14 -17.93
CA THR A 25 3.32 7.58 -19.21
C THR A 25 3.73 6.11 -19.34
N ASP A 26 3.15 5.40 -20.32
CA ASP A 26 3.53 4.00 -20.56
C ASP A 26 5.03 3.88 -20.92
N GLU A 27 5.60 4.87 -21.61
CA GLU A 27 7.00 4.94 -21.99
C GLU A 27 7.91 5.21 -20.78
N THR A 28 7.57 6.17 -19.93
CA THR A 28 8.40 6.48 -18.74
C THR A 28 8.38 5.35 -17.74
N ILE A 29 7.24 4.66 -17.54
CA ILE A 29 7.16 3.46 -16.70
C ILE A 29 7.98 2.32 -17.31
N GLN A 30 7.98 2.15 -18.64
CA GLN A 30 8.83 1.14 -19.30
C GLN A 30 10.33 1.43 -19.08
N GLN A 31 10.73 2.69 -19.21
CA GLN A 31 12.10 3.13 -18.96
C GLN A 31 12.49 2.91 -17.48
N PHE A 32 11.60 3.26 -16.56
CA PHE A 32 11.82 3.02 -15.14
C PHE A 32 12.02 1.53 -14.84
N TRP A 33 11.22 0.64 -15.44
CA TRP A 33 11.34 -0.81 -15.25
C TRP A 33 12.60 -1.40 -15.86
N ALA A 34 13.16 -0.78 -16.88
CA ALA A 34 14.44 -1.17 -17.49
C ALA A 34 15.66 -0.63 -16.74
N GLY A 35 15.47 0.31 -15.82
CA GLY A 35 16.53 0.95 -15.04
C GLY A 35 16.71 0.38 -13.65
N ASP A 36 17.67 0.96 -12.91
CA ASP A 36 18.02 0.56 -11.54
C ASP A 36 17.60 1.59 -10.49
N GLU A 37 16.93 2.67 -10.88
CA GLU A 37 16.47 3.67 -9.93
C GLU A 37 15.47 3.07 -8.94
N PRO A 38 15.57 3.42 -7.64
CA PRO A 38 14.70 2.86 -6.61
C PRO A 38 13.28 3.42 -6.65
N TYR A 39 13.12 4.66 -7.10
CA TYR A 39 11.86 5.36 -7.35
C TYR A 39 12.13 6.53 -8.30
N ASP A 40 11.10 7.10 -8.90
CA ASP A 40 11.24 8.30 -9.73
C ASP A 40 11.54 9.52 -8.86
N ARG A 41 12.81 9.97 -8.88
CA ARG A 41 13.28 11.10 -8.05
C ARG A 41 12.66 12.42 -8.46
N ALA A 42 12.41 12.63 -9.75
CA ALA A 42 11.78 13.85 -10.24
C ALA A 42 10.31 13.92 -9.84
N LEU A 43 9.59 12.82 -9.97
CA LEU A 43 8.23 12.69 -9.44
C LEU A 43 8.21 12.91 -7.91
N TRP A 44 9.12 12.27 -7.18
CA TRP A 44 9.19 12.43 -5.72
C TRP A 44 9.41 13.88 -5.30
N GLN A 45 10.30 14.59 -5.99
CA GLN A 45 10.54 16.01 -5.76
C GLN A 45 9.28 16.85 -6.05
N ALA A 46 8.58 16.59 -7.17
CA ALA A 46 7.34 17.28 -7.50
C ALA A 46 6.22 17.01 -6.47
N LEU A 47 6.11 15.78 -5.97
CA LEU A 47 5.17 15.42 -4.90
C LEU A 47 5.48 16.15 -3.59
N ARG A 48 6.77 16.30 -3.24
CA ARG A 48 7.21 17.06 -2.07
C ARG A 48 6.85 18.55 -2.23
N GLU A 49 7.20 19.16 -3.34
CA GLU A 49 6.89 20.57 -3.62
C GLU A 49 5.38 20.86 -3.61
N GLY A 50 4.58 19.87 -4.03
CA GLY A 50 3.12 19.92 -3.95
C GLY A 50 2.53 19.59 -2.57
N GLY A 51 3.36 19.29 -1.56
CA GLY A 51 2.89 18.91 -0.20
C GLY A 51 2.24 17.52 -0.12
N LEU A 52 2.31 16.72 -1.20
CA LEU A 52 1.63 15.42 -1.28
C LEU A 52 2.34 14.30 -0.49
N THR A 53 3.54 14.53 0.01
CA THR A 53 4.31 13.58 0.83
C THR A 53 4.00 13.68 2.33
N ALA A 54 3.23 14.68 2.75
CA ALA A 54 2.98 15.00 4.16
C ALA A 54 1.49 15.26 4.47
N LEU A 55 0.57 14.68 3.70
CA LEU A 55 -0.87 14.94 3.80
C LEU A 55 -1.43 14.68 5.21
N ILE A 56 -1.08 13.54 5.80
CA ILE A 56 -1.60 13.09 7.10
C ILE A 56 -0.70 13.47 8.29
N LEU A 57 0.41 14.16 8.03
CA LEU A 57 1.29 14.60 9.11
C LEU A 57 0.72 15.85 9.77
N PRO A 58 0.96 16.03 11.09
CA PRO A 58 0.49 17.20 11.81
C PRO A 58 1.23 18.50 11.36
N GLU A 59 0.56 19.64 11.54
CA GLU A 59 1.07 20.95 11.09
C GLU A 59 2.39 21.35 11.74
N ASP A 60 2.62 20.98 13.00
CA ASP A 60 3.86 21.23 13.72
C ASP A 60 5.08 20.49 13.15
N LEU A 61 4.84 19.46 12.33
CA LEU A 61 5.85 18.78 11.53
C LEU A 61 5.86 19.24 10.06
N GLY A 62 5.16 20.31 9.72
CA GLY A 62 5.06 20.83 8.35
C GLY A 62 4.09 20.04 7.46
N GLY A 63 3.24 19.18 8.02
CA GLY A 63 2.21 18.46 7.31
C GLY A 63 0.92 19.26 7.13
N SER A 64 -0.05 18.65 6.43
CA SER A 64 -1.35 19.28 6.15
C SER A 64 -2.45 18.91 7.15
N ALA A 65 -2.17 18.02 8.11
CA ALA A 65 -3.12 17.49 9.10
C ALA A 65 -4.43 16.97 8.49
N LEU A 66 -4.37 16.45 7.25
CA LEU A 66 -5.50 15.86 6.53
C LEU A 66 -5.76 14.41 6.98
N GLY A 67 -6.83 13.81 6.45
CA GLY A 67 -7.24 12.45 6.81
C GLY A 67 -6.77 11.37 5.85
N MET A 68 -7.25 10.17 6.11
CA MET A 68 -7.07 9.04 5.21
C MET A 68 -7.89 9.21 3.91
N THR A 69 -8.90 10.06 3.91
CA THR A 69 -9.69 10.39 2.72
C THR A 69 -8.81 10.96 1.61
N GLU A 70 -8.03 11.98 1.90
CA GLU A 70 -7.14 12.64 0.94
C GLU A 70 -6.01 11.72 0.53
N LEU A 71 -5.37 11.05 1.49
CA LEU A 71 -4.28 10.10 1.18
C LEU A 71 -4.76 8.97 0.27
N CYS A 72 -5.89 8.32 0.57
CA CYS A 72 -6.41 7.22 -0.25
C CYS A 72 -6.83 7.67 -1.65
N ALA A 73 -7.40 8.86 -1.80
CA ALA A 73 -7.76 9.41 -3.10
C ALA A 73 -6.52 9.71 -3.98
N VAL A 74 -5.45 10.22 -3.37
CA VAL A 74 -4.14 10.39 -4.04
C VAL A 74 -3.54 9.04 -4.43
N LEU A 75 -3.60 8.03 -3.53
CA LEU A 75 -3.09 6.68 -3.81
C LEU A 75 -3.91 5.95 -4.90
N GLU A 76 -5.22 6.17 -5.00
CA GLU A 76 -6.00 5.66 -6.14
C GLU A 76 -5.46 6.24 -7.46
N SER A 77 -5.17 7.54 -7.49
CA SER A 77 -4.56 8.20 -8.66
C SER A 77 -3.15 7.67 -8.97
N GLN A 78 -2.34 7.38 -7.95
CA GLN A 78 -1.04 6.72 -8.07
C GLN A 78 -1.16 5.33 -8.70
N GLY A 79 -2.10 4.51 -8.20
CA GLY A 79 -2.34 3.16 -8.70
C GLY A 79 -2.80 3.14 -10.17
N ARG A 80 -3.61 4.10 -10.60
CA ARG A 80 -4.04 4.24 -12.00
C ARG A 80 -2.87 4.41 -12.96
N ARG A 81 -1.79 5.07 -12.52
CA ARG A 81 -0.60 5.38 -13.33
C ARG A 81 0.58 4.48 -13.04
N LEU A 82 0.46 3.55 -12.09
CA LEU A 82 1.55 2.66 -11.65
C LEU A 82 2.79 3.47 -11.24
N ALA A 83 2.58 4.64 -10.59
CA ALA A 83 3.61 5.61 -10.34
C ALA A 83 4.63 5.12 -9.29
N PRO A 84 5.94 5.05 -9.63
CA PRO A 84 6.98 4.50 -8.76
C PRO A 84 7.42 5.54 -7.70
N ALA A 85 6.58 5.74 -6.69
CA ALA A 85 6.83 6.65 -5.59
C ALA A 85 6.41 6.01 -4.24
N PRO A 86 7.26 6.02 -3.19
CA PRO A 86 6.99 5.36 -1.91
C PRO A 86 6.08 6.19 -0.99
N LEU A 87 4.94 6.67 -1.50
CA LEU A 87 4.07 7.61 -0.77
C LEU A 87 3.49 7.03 0.50
N TRP A 88 2.78 5.89 0.40
CA TRP A 88 2.06 5.35 1.54
C TRP A 88 2.98 4.81 2.65
N PRO A 89 4.07 4.05 2.33
CA PRO A 89 4.92 3.54 3.40
C PRO A 89 5.64 4.67 4.12
N HIS A 90 6.05 5.72 3.39
CA HIS A 90 6.69 6.88 3.96
C HIS A 90 5.75 7.63 4.90
N GLN A 91 4.59 8.07 4.42
CA GLN A 91 3.67 8.87 5.23
C GLN A 91 3.17 8.12 6.47
N LEU A 92 2.80 6.84 6.32
CA LEU A 92 2.35 6.05 7.47
C LEU A 92 3.47 5.76 8.48
N ALA A 93 4.71 5.53 8.02
CA ALA A 93 5.85 5.36 8.92
C ALA A 93 6.13 6.64 9.72
N VAL A 94 6.21 7.80 9.04
CA VAL A 94 6.46 9.09 9.70
C VAL A 94 5.32 9.44 10.66
N ALA A 95 4.07 9.26 10.28
CA ALA A 95 2.93 9.52 11.14
C ALA A 95 2.91 8.59 12.38
N ALA A 96 3.28 7.31 12.22
CA ALA A 96 3.39 6.39 13.35
C ALA A 96 4.54 6.77 14.29
N LEU A 97 5.70 7.16 13.75
CA LEU A 97 6.84 7.65 14.53
C LEU A 97 6.46 8.91 15.30
N ALA A 98 5.83 9.89 14.66
CA ALA A 98 5.38 11.12 15.30
C ALA A 98 4.40 10.88 16.44
N LYS A 99 3.51 9.90 16.29
CA LYS A 99 2.45 9.62 17.25
C LYS A 99 2.87 8.70 18.40
N PHE A 100 3.74 7.73 18.15
CA PHE A 100 3.99 6.62 19.06
C PHE A 100 5.46 6.42 19.45
N ALA A 101 6.40 7.16 18.87
CA ALA A 101 7.81 7.09 19.22
C ALA A 101 8.24 8.35 20.00
N GLU A 102 8.93 8.16 21.12
CA GLU A 102 9.49 9.26 21.88
C GLU A 102 10.82 9.71 21.24
N GLY A 103 10.81 10.87 20.53
CA GLY A 103 12.03 11.48 20.02
C GLY A 103 12.73 10.71 18.92
N ALA A 104 11.98 10.20 17.94
CA ALA A 104 12.59 9.53 16.78
C ALA A 104 13.61 10.45 16.07
N PRO A 105 14.83 9.94 15.78
CA PRO A 105 15.89 10.76 15.20
C PRO A 105 15.55 11.21 13.77
N GLY A 106 15.91 12.45 13.43
CA GLY A 106 15.75 12.96 12.06
C GLY A 106 14.29 13.21 11.64
N MET A 107 13.39 13.46 12.60
CA MET A 107 11.96 13.68 12.30
C MET A 107 11.72 14.84 11.33
N ALA A 108 12.51 15.92 11.37
CA ALA A 108 12.34 17.05 10.45
C ALA A 108 12.61 16.63 9.00
N GLU A 109 13.70 15.91 8.74
CA GLU A 109 14.07 15.41 7.41
C GLU A 109 13.14 14.28 6.93
N LEU A 110 12.54 13.51 7.85
CA LEU A 110 11.53 12.54 7.52
C LEU A 110 10.20 13.23 7.19
N ALA A 111 9.80 14.22 7.96
CA ALA A 111 8.53 14.92 7.73
C ALA A 111 8.53 15.75 6.44
N ASP A 112 9.65 16.38 6.08
CA ASP A 112 9.80 17.10 4.81
C ASP A 112 10.16 16.16 3.62
N ALA A 113 10.26 14.85 3.88
CA ALA A 113 10.56 13.81 2.91
C ALA A 113 11.90 13.97 2.14
N THR A 114 12.88 14.68 2.71
CA THR A 114 14.28 14.70 2.21
C THR A 114 15.01 13.42 2.55
N ARG A 115 14.57 12.72 3.63
CA ARG A 115 14.95 11.36 3.96
C ARG A 115 13.71 10.48 3.97
N LEU A 116 13.83 9.25 3.50
CA LEU A 116 12.72 8.30 3.47
C LEU A 116 12.58 7.56 4.80
N ALA A 117 11.34 7.40 5.25
CA ALA A 117 10.96 6.33 6.15
C ALA A 117 10.21 5.25 5.37
N THR A 118 10.22 4.04 5.89
CA THR A 118 9.44 2.94 5.33
C THR A 118 8.78 2.13 6.44
N LEU A 119 7.85 1.27 6.06
CA LEU A 119 7.29 0.28 6.95
C LEU A 119 6.99 -1.02 6.21
N SER A 120 7.00 -2.12 6.94
CA SER A 120 6.47 -3.39 6.47
C SER A 120 5.67 -4.04 7.59
N LEU A 121 4.50 -4.57 7.25
CA LEU A 121 3.70 -5.43 8.13
C LEU A 121 3.69 -6.88 7.62
N GLU A 122 4.65 -7.24 6.77
CA GLU A 122 4.83 -8.59 6.24
C GLU A 122 4.94 -9.62 7.37
N GLY A 123 4.31 -10.77 7.19
CA GLY A 123 4.27 -11.84 8.17
C GLY A 123 3.08 -11.78 9.15
N LEU A 124 2.47 -10.62 9.39
CA LEU A 124 1.33 -10.52 10.32
C LEU A 124 0.08 -11.27 9.84
N GLN A 125 -0.17 -11.26 8.54
CA GLN A 125 -1.34 -11.90 7.92
C GLN A 125 -0.96 -13.20 7.16
N GLN A 126 0.31 -13.57 7.15
CA GLN A 126 0.80 -14.76 6.46
C GLN A 126 0.84 -15.96 7.39
N SER A 127 0.57 -17.15 6.86
CA SER A 127 0.57 -18.40 7.63
C SER A 127 1.92 -18.74 8.28
N ARG A 128 3.04 -18.27 7.71
CA ARG A 128 4.39 -18.44 8.28
C ARG A 128 4.66 -17.57 9.51
N GLY A 129 3.83 -16.51 9.74
CA GLY A 129 4.01 -15.59 10.85
C GLY A 129 5.26 -14.69 10.73
N LEU A 130 5.55 -13.97 11.82
CA LEU A 130 6.74 -13.14 11.95
C LEU A 130 7.99 -13.99 12.24
N THR A 131 9.09 -13.63 11.57
CA THR A 131 10.41 -14.24 11.79
C THR A 131 11.39 -13.30 12.50
N LEU A 132 10.98 -12.05 12.77
CA LEU A 132 11.70 -11.11 13.61
C LEU A 132 11.17 -11.20 15.04
N HIS A 133 12.08 -11.35 16.00
CA HIS A 133 11.78 -11.48 17.41
C HIS A 133 12.48 -10.37 18.20
N ALA A 134 11.81 -9.87 19.23
CA ALA A 134 12.37 -8.88 20.15
C ALA A 134 12.26 -9.36 21.58
N ARG A 135 13.36 -9.21 22.33
CA ARG A 135 13.43 -9.52 23.76
C ARG A 135 13.81 -8.27 24.53
N LYS A 136 13.09 -8.00 25.62
CA LYS A 136 13.40 -6.90 26.53
C LYS A 136 14.72 -7.18 27.29
N THR A 137 15.54 -6.16 27.44
CA THR A 137 16.80 -6.18 28.19
C THR A 137 16.82 -5.03 29.20
N ASP A 138 17.78 -4.98 30.11
CA ASP A 138 17.92 -3.88 31.06
C ASP A 138 18.16 -2.52 30.39
N ALA A 139 18.79 -2.54 29.19
CA ALA A 139 19.14 -1.34 28.43
C ALA A 139 18.08 -0.97 27.36
N GLY A 140 17.08 -1.80 27.13
CA GLY A 140 16.08 -1.58 26.07
C GLY A 140 15.58 -2.87 25.46
N TRP A 141 15.88 -3.10 24.18
CA TRP A 141 15.43 -4.28 23.42
C TRP A 141 16.56 -4.90 22.61
N ARG A 142 16.52 -6.21 22.46
CA ARG A 142 17.41 -6.96 21.57
C ARG A 142 16.58 -7.65 20.50
N LEU A 143 16.88 -7.34 19.22
CA LEU A 143 16.18 -7.89 18.06
C LEU A 143 17.05 -8.95 17.40
N ASN A 144 16.40 -10.05 16.98
CA ASN A 144 16.99 -11.14 16.21
C ASN A 144 16.01 -11.70 15.19
N GLY A 145 16.51 -12.06 14.01
CA GLY A 145 15.70 -12.71 12.98
C GLY A 145 15.70 -11.95 11.66
N ARG A 146 14.58 -11.97 10.97
CA ARG A 146 14.47 -11.42 9.60
C ARG A 146 13.15 -10.69 9.40
N ALA A 147 13.22 -9.46 8.89
CA ALA A 147 12.08 -8.78 8.30
C ALA A 147 12.16 -8.94 6.78
N VAL A 148 11.10 -9.49 6.16
CA VAL A 148 11.13 -9.92 4.76
C VAL A 148 10.51 -8.85 3.86
N ALA A 149 11.11 -8.64 2.69
CA ALA A 149 10.58 -7.81 1.61
C ALA A 149 10.19 -6.39 2.06
N VAL A 150 11.02 -5.76 2.89
CA VAL A 150 10.78 -4.39 3.37
C VAL A 150 10.93 -3.40 2.21
N PRO A 151 9.86 -2.69 1.80
CA PRO A 151 9.94 -1.77 0.67
C PRO A 151 10.95 -0.66 0.92
N GLN A 152 11.71 -0.28 -0.10
CA GLN A 152 12.68 0.83 -0.04
C GLN A 152 13.72 0.74 1.11
N ALA A 153 13.96 -0.43 1.69
CA ALA A 153 14.81 -0.58 2.88
C ALA A 153 16.26 -0.11 2.68
N GLU A 154 16.78 -0.15 1.45
CA GLU A 154 18.13 0.35 1.15
C GLU A 154 18.23 1.86 1.09
N GLN A 155 17.11 2.56 0.84
CA GLN A 155 17.00 4.01 0.75
C GLN A 155 16.46 4.65 2.02
N ALA A 156 15.78 3.87 2.86
CA ALA A 156 15.13 4.38 4.06
C ALA A 156 16.14 4.69 5.17
N ALA A 157 15.92 5.80 5.83
CA ALA A 157 16.65 6.19 7.04
C ALA A 157 16.11 5.47 8.28
N LEU A 158 14.81 5.20 8.30
CA LEU A 158 14.13 4.42 9.34
C LEU A 158 13.10 3.49 8.73
N ALA A 159 13.02 2.27 9.25
CA ALA A 159 11.99 1.29 8.94
C ALA A 159 11.18 0.97 10.20
N VAL A 160 9.84 1.01 10.11
CA VAL A 160 8.93 0.55 11.15
C VAL A 160 8.60 -0.91 10.89
N LEU A 161 9.03 -1.80 11.79
CA LEU A 161 8.99 -3.25 11.63
C LEU A 161 8.26 -3.93 12.79
N PRO A 162 7.40 -4.93 12.53
CA PRO A 162 6.80 -5.75 13.56
C PRO A 162 7.79 -6.83 14.04
N ALA A 163 7.88 -7.01 15.33
CA ALA A 163 8.60 -8.13 15.93
C ALA A 163 7.77 -8.84 16.99
N GLN A 164 7.93 -10.15 17.08
CA GLN A 164 7.30 -10.97 18.12
C GLN A 164 8.02 -10.76 19.44
N THR A 165 7.29 -10.37 20.48
CA THR A 165 7.75 -10.32 21.87
C THR A 165 7.08 -11.38 22.71
N ALA A 166 7.48 -11.50 23.99
CA ALA A 166 6.82 -12.38 24.95
C ALA A 166 5.35 -11.93 25.26
N GLU A 167 5.05 -10.64 25.07
CA GLU A 167 3.75 -10.02 25.37
C GLU A 167 2.86 -9.86 24.13
N GLY A 168 3.33 -10.29 22.95
CA GLY A 168 2.63 -10.14 21.67
C GLY A 168 3.49 -9.44 20.62
N VAL A 169 2.87 -8.96 19.57
CA VAL A 169 3.57 -8.23 18.50
C VAL A 169 3.74 -6.75 18.88
N ARG A 170 4.94 -6.22 18.66
CA ARG A 170 5.25 -4.80 18.87
C ARG A 170 5.97 -4.23 17.64
N LEU A 171 5.81 -2.94 17.39
CA LEU A 171 6.49 -2.24 16.30
C LEU A 171 7.79 -1.60 16.81
N PHE A 172 8.82 -1.64 15.99
CA PHE A 172 10.14 -1.08 16.28
C PHE A 172 10.61 -0.16 15.14
N ALA A 173 11.18 0.99 15.51
CA ALA A 173 11.91 1.84 14.59
C ALA A 173 13.36 1.34 14.48
N VAL A 174 13.77 0.93 13.28
CA VAL A 174 15.08 0.35 13.01
C VAL A 174 15.74 1.17 11.89
N ASP A 175 16.99 1.58 12.08
CA ASP A 175 17.81 2.11 10.97
C ASP A 175 18.33 0.93 10.14
N PRO A 176 17.93 0.74 8.87
CA PRO A 176 18.38 -0.38 8.05
C PRO A 176 19.87 -0.35 7.74
N ALA A 177 20.55 0.77 7.94
CA ALA A 177 21.98 0.94 7.66
C ALA A 177 22.87 0.74 8.91
N GLN A 178 22.29 0.57 10.11
CA GLN A 178 23.07 0.43 11.34
C GLN A 178 23.80 -0.91 11.44
N ALA A 179 24.86 -0.95 12.24
CA ALA A 179 25.59 -2.19 12.51
C ALA A 179 24.66 -3.24 13.14
N GLY A 180 24.78 -4.50 12.71
CA GLY A 180 23.91 -5.61 13.13
C GLY A 180 22.70 -5.82 12.22
N VAL A 181 22.55 -5.02 11.17
CA VAL A 181 21.53 -5.20 10.13
C VAL A 181 22.19 -5.47 8.79
N GLU A 182 21.98 -6.65 8.23
CA GLU A 182 22.36 -7.01 6.86
C GLU A 182 21.17 -6.82 5.94
N ARG A 183 21.39 -6.16 4.79
CA ARG A 183 20.36 -5.91 3.77
C ARG A 183 20.59 -6.84 2.59
N ILE A 184 19.62 -7.69 2.29
CA ILE A 184 19.64 -8.56 1.11
C ILE A 184 18.64 -7.96 0.12
N GLY A 185 19.17 -7.12 -0.78
CA GLY A 185 18.38 -6.37 -1.76
C GLY A 185 17.74 -7.26 -2.82
N GLY A 186 16.58 -6.79 -3.34
CA GLY A 186 15.84 -7.42 -4.41
C GLY A 186 14.79 -6.46 -4.96
N ARG A 187 13.91 -6.97 -5.84
CA ARG A 187 12.79 -6.23 -6.38
C ARG A 187 11.51 -7.04 -6.26
N LEU A 188 10.42 -6.37 -5.93
CA LEU A 188 9.08 -6.96 -5.97
C LEU A 188 8.60 -7.11 -7.43
N THR A 189 7.49 -7.83 -7.65
CA THR A 189 6.99 -8.12 -9.00
C THR A 189 6.70 -6.86 -9.82
N HIS A 190 6.36 -5.76 -9.19
CA HIS A 190 6.12 -4.46 -9.82
C HIS A 190 7.35 -3.55 -9.88
N HIS A 191 8.53 -4.13 -9.74
CA HIS A 191 9.84 -3.48 -9.81
C HIS A 191 10.19 -2.51 -8.66
N GLU A 192 9.34 -2.37 -7.64
CA GLU A 192 9.72 -1.64 -6.43
C GLU A 192 10.88 -2.36 -5.73
N PRO A 193 11.96 -1.66 -5.39
CA PRO A 193 13.05 -2.25 -4.62
C PRO A 193 12.60 -2.56 -3.20
N ALA A 194 12.99 -3.72 -2.73
CA ALA A 194 12.78 -4.16 -1.37
C ALA A 194 14.02 -4.91 -0.88
N ALA A 195 14.22 -4.99 0.41
CA ALA A 195 15.26 -5.83 0.96
C ALA A 195 14.73 -6.67 2.13
N ASP A 196 15.31 -7.85 2.28
CA ASP A 196 15.22 -8.56 3.54
C ASP A 196 16.24 -8.00 4.50
N LEU A 197 15.81 -7.68 5.71
CA LEU A 197 16.66 -7.21 6.78
C LEU A 197 16.97 -8.38 7.71
N VAL A 198 18.20 -8.90 7.65
CA VAL A 198 18.68 -9.93 8.58
C VAL A 198 19.30 -9.21 9.78
N ILE A 199 18.71 -9.42 10.93
CA ILE A 199 19.03 -8.71 12.16
C ILE A 199 19.64 -9.69 13.15
N ASN A 200 20.87 -9.40 13.60
CA ASN A 200 21.64 -10.25 14.49
C ASN A 200 22.04 -9.48 15.74
N ASP A 201 21.46 -9.89 16.88
CA ASP A 201 21.73 -9.32 18.21
C ASP A 201 21.71 -7.79 18.27
N LEU A 202 20.78 -7.17 17.55
CA LEU A 202 20.66 -5.72 17.48
C LEU A 202 20.11 -5.15 18.79
N GLU A 203 20.93 -4.39 19.48
CA GLU A 203 20.52 -3.65 20.67
C GLU A 203 19.86 -2.32 20.28
N LEU A 204 18.65 -2.10 20.78
CA LEU A 204 17.89 -0.86 20.59
C LEU A 204 17.51 -0.25 21.95
N PRO A 205 17.50 1.08 22.06
CA PRO A 205 17.00 1.75 23.25
C PRO A 205 15.49 1.50 23.43
N THR A 206 14.98 1.69 24.63
CA THR A 206 13.55 1.53 24.93
C THR A 206 12.67 2.38 24.01
N ALA A 207 13.12 3.60 23.69
CA ALA A 207 12.41 4.53 22.82
C ALA A 207 12.27 4.06 21.35
N ALA A 208 13.03 3.04 20.92
CA ALA A 208 12.89 2.48 19.57
C ALA A 208 11.62 1.62 19.41
N ALA A 209 11.04 1.14 20.52
CA ALA A 209 9.77 0.44 20.50
C ALA A 209 8.62 1.47 20.48
N LEU A 210 7.76 1.40 19.46
CA LEU A 210 6.57 2.25 19.38
C LEU A 210 5.58 1.88 20.49
N GLY A 211 4.70 2.81 20.85
CA GLY A 211 3.64 2.60 21.82
C GLY A 211 2.77 1.38 21.46
N GLU A 212 2.19 0.73 22.47
CA GLU A 212 1.45 -0.56 22.32
C GLU A 212 0.30 -0.49 21.32
N GLN A 213 -0.35 0.67 21.19
CA GLN A 213 -1.46 0.89 20.25
C GLN A 213 -1.02 1.15 18.80
N ALA A 214 0.28 1.21 18.52
CA ALA A 214 0.80 1.58 17.21
C ALA A 214 0.39 0.58 16.11
N LEU A 215 0.35 -0.72 16.42
CA LEU A 215 -0.06 -1.75 15.47
C LEU A 215 -1.56 -1.65 15.13
N ASP A 216 -2.42 -1.48 16.13
CA ASP A 216 -3.86 -1.34 15.94
C ASP A 216 -4.19 -0.07 15.16
N TRP A 217 -3.42 0.99 15.35
CA TRP A 217 -3.55 2.22 14.59
C TRP A 217 -3.06 2.08 13.13
N LEU A 218 -1.92 1.41 12.92
CA LEU A 218 -1.31 1.24 11.58
C LEU A 218 -2.05 0.21 10.72
N GLY A 219 -2.43 -0.92 11.27
CA GLY A 219 -2.97 -2.05 10.51
C GLY A 219 -4.15 -1.68 9.59
N PRO A 220 -5.21 -1.01 10.09
CA PRO A 220 -6.32 -0.56 9.26
C PRO A 220 -5.92 0.51 8.22
N ARG A 221 -4.95 1.40 8.54
CA ARG A 221 -4.45 2.42 7.62
C ARG A 221 -3.64 1.84 6.47
N VAL A 222 -2.81 0.83 6.75
CA VAL A 222 -2.10 0.07 5.70
C VAL A 222 -3.11 -0.64 4.78
N ALA A 223 -4.17 -1.25 5.34
CA ALA A 223 -5.22 -1.87 4.53
C ALA A 223 -5.91 -0.85 3.61
N ALA A 224 -6.20 0.35 4.11
CA ALA A 224 -6.80 1.42 3.31
C ALA A 224 -5.86 1.89 2.18
N CYS A 225 -4.57 2.08 2.44
CA CYS A 225 -3.58 2.49 1.43
C CYS A 225 -3.42 1.43 0.33
N LEU A 226 -3.28 0.15 0.69
CA LEU A 226 -3.16 -0.94 -0.27
C LEU A 226 -4.45 -1.10 -1.09
N GLY A 227 -5.62 -0.97 -0.44
CA GLY A 227 -6.93 -0.97 -1.10
C GLY A 227 -7.09 0.17 -2.11
N ALA A 228 -6.64 1.37 -1.76
CA ALA A 228 -6.68 2.54 -2.64
C ALA A 228 -5.79 2.38 -3.88
N LEU A 229 -4.55 1.90 -3.70
CA LEU A 229 -3.67 1.57 -4.82
C LEU A 229 -4.30 0.51 -5.73
N GLN A 230 -4.83 -0.58 -5.14
CA GLN A 230 -5.46 -1.66 -5.91
C GLN A 230 -6.69 -1.18 -6.67
N LEU A 231 -7.48 -0.29 -6.08
CA LEU A 231 -8.64 0.32 -6.74
C LEU A 231 -8.22 1.08 -8.00
N GLY A 232 -7.15 1.86 -7.91
CA GLY A 232 -6.55 2.55 -9.05
C GLY A 232 -6.03 1.59 -10.13
N VAL A 233 -5.26 0.58 -9.72
CA VAL A 233 -4.70 -0.45 -10.60
C VAL A 233 -5.82 -1.20 -11.33
N SER A 234 -6.81 -1.72 -10.60
CA SER A 234 -7.92 -2.49 -11.19
C SER A 234 -8.81 -1.64 -12.08
N GLY A 235 -9.14 -0.42 -11.65
CA GLY A 235 -9.97 0.50 -12.42
C GLY A 235 -9.35 0.88 -13.77
N GLU A 236 -8.05 1.18 -13.80
CA GLU A 236 -7.37 1.52 -15.04
C GLU A 236 -7.15 0.30 -15.94
N ALA A 237 -6.82 -0.89 -15.36
CA ALA A 237 -6.72 -2.13 -16.12
C ALA A 237 -8.04 -2.47 -16.82
N LEU A 238 -9.16 -2.35 -16.12
CA LEU A 238 -10.49 -2.56 -16.67
C LEU A 238 -10.81 -1.54 -17.79
N LYS A 239 -10.54 -0.26 -17.55
CA LYS A 239 -10.74 0.82 -18.53
C LYS A 239 -9.97 0.56 -19.82
N ARG A 240 -8.69 0.17 -19.73
CA ARG A 240 -7.86 -0.20 -20.89
C ARG A 240 -8.39 -1.42 -21.64
N ALA A 241 -8.87 -2.44 -20.91
CA ALA A 241 -9.46 -3.62 -21.51
C ALA A 241 -10.77 -3.29 -22.25
N VAL A 242 -11.62 -2.42 -21.70
CA VAL A 242 -12.83 -1.94 -22.37
C VAL A 242 -12.49 -1.17 -23.64
N ALA A 243 -11.54 -0.25 -23.60
CA ALA A 243 -11.10 0.50 -24.77
C ALA A 243 -10.60 -0.45 -25.88
N TYR A 244 -9.67 -1.35 -25.53
CA TYR A 244 -9.12 -2.32 -26.48
C TYR A 244 -10.21 -3.20 -27.13
N THR A 245 -11.11 -3.77 -26.32
CA THR A 245 -12.15 -4.67 -26.82
C THR A 245 -13.22 -3.95 -27.65
N SER A 246 -13.45 -2.66 -27.42
CA SER A 246 -14.36 -1.83 -28.19
C SER A 246 -13.82 -1.46 -29.58
N GLU A 247 -12.49 -1.37 -29.73
CA GLU A 247 -11.83 -1.02 -30.98
C GLU A 247 -11.41 -2.26 -31.80
N ARG A 248 -11.01 -3.35 -31.13
CA ARG A 248 -10.49 -4.54 -31.79
C ARG A 248 -11.60 -5.31 -32.47
N VAL A 249 -11.54 -5.43 -33.79
CA VAL A 249 -12.51 -6.18 -34.62
C VAL A 249 -12.00 -7.60 -34.90
N GLN A 250 -12.82 -8.59 -34.61
CA GLN A 250 -12.65 -9.99 -35.03
C GLN A 250 -14.03 -10.58 -35.36
N PHE A 251 -14.08 -11.53 -36.30
CA PHE A 251 -15.33 -12.15 -36.77
C PHE A 251 -16.38 -11.13 -37.24
N GLY A 252 -15.93 -10.01 -37.84
CA GLY A 252 -16.78 -8.98 -38.42
C GLY A 252 -17.38 -7.95 -37.46
N GLN A 253 -17.03 -7.96 -36.17
CA GLN A 253 -17.51 -6.99 -35.16
C GLN A 253 -16.48 -6.73 -34.08
N PRO A 254 -16.60 -5.63 -33.30
CA PRO A 254 -15.79 -5.41 -32.12
C PRO A 254 -15.91 -6.58 -31.14
N ILE A 255 -14.79 -7.01 -30.52
CA ILE A 255 -14.83 -8.16 -29.61
C ILE A 255 -15.65 -7.88 -28.35
N ALA A 256 -15.85 -6.61 -27.96
CA ALA A 256 -16.77 -6.22 -26.89
C ALA A 256 -18.24 -6.60 -27.15
N ALA A 257 -18.63 -6.81 -28.41
CA ALA A 257 -20.00 -7.24 -28.77
C ALA A 257 -20.29 -8.70 -28.44
N PHE A 258 -19.26 -9.50 -28.16
CA PHE A 258 -19.47 -10.90 -27.74
C PHE A 258 -19.90 -10.96 -26.28
N GLN A 259 -20.98 -11.70 -26.00
CA GLN A 259 -21.60 -11.81 -24.67
C GLN A 259 -20.59 -12.23 -23.59
N ALA A 260 -19.66 -13.15 -23.89
CA ALA A 260 -18.65 -13.62 -22.95
C ALA A 260 -17.69 -12.47 -22.49
N ILE A 261 -17.39 -11.53 -23.37
CA ILE A 261 -16.55 -10.35 -23.05
C ILE A 261 -17.35 -9.33 -22.24
N SER A 262 -18.59 -9.01 -22.67
CA SER A 262 -19.43 -8.04 -21.98
C SER A 262 -19.79 -8.49 -20.56
N GLN A 263 -20.12 -9.78 -20.35
CA GLN A 263 -20.37 -10.34 -19.02
C GLN A 263 -19.13 -10.28 -18.14
N LYS A 264 -17.96 -10.70 -18.64
CA LYS A 264 -16.70 -10.65 -17.90
C LYS A 264 -16.34 -9.22 -17.49
N THR A 265 -16.59 -8.25 -18.37
CA THR A 265 -16.37 -6.82 -18.09
C THR A 265 -17.31 -6.32 -16.98
N ALA A 266 -18.59 -6.75 -17.02
CA ALA A 266 -19.56 -6.41 -15.98
C ALA A 266 -19.18 -6.99 -14.62
N ASP A 267 -18.74 -8.25 -14.56
CA ASP A 267 -18.26 -8.87 -13.33
C ASP A 267 -17.06 -8.13 -12.75
N CYS A 268 -16.09 -7.74 -13.61
CA CYS A 268 -14.94 -6.92 -13.18
C CYS A 268 -15.37 -5.55 -12.63
N LEU A 269 -16.37 -4.91 -13.22
CA LEU A 269 -16.89 -3.64 -12.73
C LEU A 269 -17.54 -3.81 -11.35
N ILE A 270 -18.30 -4.87 -11.14
CA ILE A 270 -18.91 -5.20 -9.84
C ILE A 270 -17.81 -5.36 -8.77
N ASP A 271 -16.74 -6.08 -9.07
CA ASP A 271 -15.62 -6.27 -8.13
C ASP A 271 -14.92 -4.94 -7.79
N VAL A 272 -14.67 -4.09 -8.78
CA VAL A 272 -14.07 -2.75 -8.57
C VAL A 272 -14.96 -1.88 -7.68
N GLU A 273 -16.28 -1.86 -7.92
CA GLU A 273 -17.21 -1.05 -7.12
C GLU A 273 -17.44 -1.61 -5.71
N ALA A 274 -17.33 -2.93 -5.53
CA ALA A 274 -17.35 -3.56 -4.22
C ALA A 274 -16.12 -3.17 -3.37
N LEU A 275 -14.92 -3.21 -3.99
CA LEU A 275 -13.71 -2.70 -3.35
C LEU A 275 -13.83 -1.20 -3.03
N ARG A 276 -14.34 -0.38 -3.98
CA ARG A 276 -14.53 1.06 -3.78
C ARG A 276 -15.42 1.34 -2.58
N SER A 277 -16.58 0.72 -2.52
CA SER A 277 -17.55 0.93 -1.44
C SER A 277 -17.00 0.52 -0.08
N SER A 278 -16.32 -0.64 -0.03
CA SER A 278 -15.68 -1.15 1.18
C SER A 278 -14.52 -0.24 1.65
N LEU A 279 -13.71 0.25 0.71
CA LEU A 279 -12.60 1.17 0.99
C LEU A 279 -13.10 2.48 1.60
N TRP A 280 -14.10 3.11 0.98
CA TRP A 280 -14.61 4.38 1.48
C TRP A 280 -15.32 4.25 2.81
N GLN A 281 -15.94 3.10 3.10
CA GLN A 281 -16.44 2.80 4.44
C GLN A 281 -15.30 2.72 5.47
N LEU A 282 -14.21 2.02 5.15
CA LEU A 282 -13.03 1.94 6.02
C LEU A 282 -12.43 3.33 6.27
N VAL A 283 -12.22 4.10 5.22
CA VAL A 283 -11.62 5.44 5.28
C VAL A 283 -12.47 6.37 6.15
N TRP A 284 -13.79 6.38 5.95
CA TRP A 284 -14.69 7.14 6.78
C TRP A 284 -14.62 6.76 8.27
N ARG A 285 -14.54 5.46 8.59
CA ARG A 285 -14.39 5.00 9.97
C ARG A 285 -13.09 5.49 10.59
N LEU A 286 -11.98 5.44 9.82
CA LEU A 286 -10.66 5.92 10.26
C LEU A 286 -10.66 7.42 10.57
N ASP A 287 -11.22 8.23 9.69
CA ASP A 287 -11.26 9.69 9.85
C ASP A 287 -12.25 10.11 10.95
N ALA A 288 -13.33 9.34 11.17
CA ALA A 288 -14.26 9.54 12.27
C ALA A 288 -13.78 9.00 13.63
N GLY A 289 -12.61 8.34 13.69
CA GLY A 289 -12.08 7.75 14.93
C GLY A 289 -12.88 6.56 15.45
N LEU A 290 -13.61 5.87 14.57
CA LEU A 290 -14.41 4.70 14.89
C LEU A 290 -13.58 3.41 14.81
N ASP A 291 -14.05 2.32 15.44
CA ASP A 291 -13.42 1.02 15.24
C ASP A 291 -13.43 0.63 13.76
N ALA A 292 -12.28 0.24 13.25
CA ALA A 292 -12.04 -0.03 11.84
C ALA A 292 -11.53 -1.46 11.57
N ALA A 293 -11.42 -2.31 12.60
CA ALA A 293 -10.78 -3.64 12.49
C ALA A 293 -11.52 -4.54 11.49
N GLY A 294 -12.84 -4.65 11.61
CA GLY A 294 -13.68 -5.45 10.71
C GLY A 294 -13.67 -4.90 9.28
N ALA A 295 -13.85 -3.58 9.13
CA ALA A 295 -13.82 -2.94 7.81
C ALA A 295 -12.45 -3.12 7.11
N ALA A 296 -11.34 -3.06 7.85
CA ALA A 296 -10.00 -3.34 7.33
C ALA A 296 -9.85 -4.79 6.85
N GLY A 297 -10.43 -5.76 7.55
CA GLY A 297 -10.48 -7.16 7.12
C GLY A 297 -11.21 -7.33 5.78
N VAL A 298 -12.36 -6.69 5.64
CA VAL A 298 -13.14 -6.68 4.39
C VAL A 298 -12.35 -6.05 3.24
N VAL A 299 -11.74 -4.89 3.46
CA VAL A 299 -10.93 -4.21 2.43
C VAL A 299 -9.75 -5.06 2.00
N ARG A 300 -9.01 -5.70 2.93
CA ARG A 300 -7.91 -6.60 2.56
C ARG A 300 -8.37 -7.77 1.69
N ALA A 301 -9.50 -8.39 2.04
CA ALA A 301 -10.05 -9.49 1.25
C ALA A 301 -10.43 -9.04 -0.17
N TRP A 302 -11.14 -7.91 -0.29
CA TRP A 302 -11.51 -7.34 -1.59
C TRP A 302 -10.30 -6.86 -2.38
N THR A 303 -9.28 -6.27 -1.74
CA THR A 303 -8.02 -5.87 -2.39
C THR A 303 -7.38 -7.04 -3.12
N CYS A 304 -7.28 -8.19 -2.46
CA CYS A 304 -6.70 -9.39 -3.03
C CYS A 304 -7.56 -9.96 -4.16
N ASP A 305 -8.86 -10.17 -3.92
CA ASP A 305 -9.75 -10.85 -4.88
C ASP A 305 -10.02 -10.00 -6.12
N THR A 306 -10.37 -8.72 -5.94
CA THR A 306 -10.56 -7.76 -7.05
C THR A 306 -9.30 -7.64 -7.89
N GLY A 307 -8.16 -7.47 -7.24
CA GLY A 307 -6.88 -7.34 -7.93
C GLY A 307 -6.58 -8.53 -8.82
N HIS A 308 -6.69 -9.72 -8.25
CA HIS A 308 -6.49 -10.96 -8.99
C HIS A 308 -7.45 -11.09 -10.17
N ARG A 309 -8.75 -11.00 -9.92
CA ARG A 309 -9.78 -11.27 -10.93
C ARG A 309 -9.77 -10.26 -12.06
N VAL A 310 -9.72 -8.96 -11.72
CA VAL A 310 -9.83 -7.87 -12.71
C VAL A 310 -8.59 -7.80 -13.59
N THR A 311 -7.37 -7.85 -13.02
CA THR A 311 -6.16 -7.72 -13.84
C THR A 311 -5.92 -8.94 -14.72
N HIS A 312 -6.22 -10.15 -14.24
CA HIS A 312 -6.21 -11.36 -15.07
C HIS A 312 -7.25 -11.32 -16.20
N ALA A 313 -8.46 -10.84 -15.90
CA ALA A 313 -9.50 -10.69 -16.92
C ALA A 313 -9.10 -9.64 -17.96
N ALA A 314 -8.56 -8.50 -17.53
CA ALA A 314 -8.07 -7.45 -18.43
C ALA A 314 -6.97 -7.99 -19.36
N GLN A 315 -5.97 -8.67 -18.81
CA GLN A 315 -4.88 -9.28 -19.59
C GLN A 315 -5.42 -10.34 -20.57
N HIS A 316 -6.34 -11.20 -20.13
CA HIS A 316 -6.97 -12.19 -20.99
C HIS A 316 -7.78 -11.58 -22.14
N MET A 317 -8.51 -10.48 -21.89
CA MET A 317 -9.27 -9.77 -22.93
C MET A 317 -8.38 -9.16 -24.03
N HIS A 318 -7.10 -8.90 -23.75
CA HIS A 318 -6.12 -8.46 -24.75
C HIS A 318 -5.57 -9.64 -25.60
N GLY A 319 -5.81 -10.89 -25.18
CA GLY A 319 -5.30 -12.08 -25.89
C GLY A 319 -3.78 -12.12 -25.94
N GLY A 320 -3.20 -12.49 -27.09
CA GLY A 320 -1.74 -12.58 -27.26
C GLY A 320 -0.98 -11.28 -26.99
N VAL A 321 -1.57 -10.12 -27.26
CA VAL A 321 -0.98 -8.80 -26.92
C VAL A 321 -0.86 -8.62 -25.42
N GLY A 322 -1.74 -9.22 -24.62
CA GLY A 322 -1.72 -9.11 -23.18
C GLY A 322 -0.49 -9.72 -22.48
N VAL A 323 0.25 -10.60 -23.18
CA VAL A 323 1.50 -11.21 -22.67
C VAL A 323 2.76 -10.64 -23.34
N ASP A 324 2.60 -9.70 -24.26
CA ASP A 324 3.71 -8.98 -24.88
C ASP A 324 4.27 -7.95 -23.89
N VAL A 325 5.56 -8.06 -23.56
CA VAL A 325 6.24 -7.18 -22.59
C VAL A 325 6.37 -5.73 -23.07
N SER A 326 6.22 -5.49 -24.38
CA SER A 326 6.17 -4.12 -24.94
C SER A 326 4.81 -3.45 -24.73
N TYR A 327 3.74 -4.23 -24.51
CA TYR A 327 2.39 -3.72 -24.28
C TYR A 327 2.11 -3.56 -22.76
N PRO A 328 1.56 -2.42 -22.30
CA PRO A 328 1.61 -2.06 -20.87
C PRO A 328 0.67 -2.85 -19.96
N ILE A 329 -0.31 -3.61 -20.47
CA ILE A 329 -1.38 -4.20 -19.63
C ILE A 329 -0.86 -5.19 -18.58
N HIS A 330 0.21 -5.95 -18.87
CA HIS A 330 0.80 -6.92 -17.95
C HIS A 330 1.33 -6.27 -16.67
N ARG A 331 1.73 -4.97 -16.72
CA ARG A 331 2.25 -4.22 -15.57
C ARG A 331 1.21 -4.08 -14.46
N TYR A 332 -0.06 -3.95 -14.82
CA TYR A 332 -1.18 -3.93 -13.86
C TYR A 332 -1.32 -5.26 -13.11
N THR A 333 -1.09 -6.39 -13.79
CA THR A 333 -1.07 -7.70 -13.17
C THR A 333 0.08 -7.82 -12.16
N TYR A 334 1.27 -7.32 -12.48
CA TYR A 334 2.42 -7.35 -11.59
C TYR A 334 2.24 -6.47 -10.35
N TRP A 335 1.67 -5.28 -10.51
CA TRP A 335 1.30 -4.41 -9.40
C TRP A 335 0.27 -5.08 -8.50
N SER A 336 -0.78 -5.61 -9.08
CA SER A 336 -1.82 -6.32 -8.33
C SER A 336 -1.27 -7.49 -7.52
N ARG A 337 -0.32 -8.25 -8.09
CA ARG A 337 0.34 -9.36 -7.37
C ARG A 337 1.15 -8.89 -6.18
N ALA A 338 1.88 -7.79 -6.31
CA ALA A 338 2.62 -7.21 -5.19
C ALA A 338 1.66 -6.78 -4.06
N LEU A 339 0.57 -6.09 -4.40
CA LEU A 339 -0.44 -5.64 -3.44
C LEU A 339 -1.17 -6.82 -2.77
N GLU A 340 -1.50 -7.88 -3.52
CA GLU A 340 -2.10 -9.10 -2.97
C GLU A 340 -1.19 -9.77 -1.93
N ILE A 341 0.12 -9.88 -2.24
CA ILE A 341 1.11 -10.47 -1.33
C ILE A 341 1.26 -9.59 -0.08
N ALA A 342 1.37 -8.27 -0.24
CA ALA A 342 1.45 -7.33 0.88
C ALA A 342 0.21 -7.39 1.79
N CYS A 343 -0.97 -7.68 1.23
CA CYS A 343 -2.21 -7.91 1.99
C CYS A 343 -2.28 -9.30 2.65
N GLY A 344 -1.39 -10.25 2.31
CA GLY A 344 -1.37 -11.61 2.86
C GLY A 344 -2.22 -12.64 2.11
N GLY A 345 -2.88 -12.25 1.00
CA GLY A 345 -3.70 -13.14 0.16
C GLY A 345 -5.14 -13.31 0.65
N VAL A 346 -6.02 -13.75 -0.27
CA VAL A 346 -7.48 -13.87 -0.02
C VAL A 346 -7.80 -14.81 1.14
N THR A 347 -7.24 -16.02 1.11
CA THR A 347 -7.59 -17.08 2.09
C THR A 347 -7.29 -16.66 3.52
N ALA A 348 -6.09 -16.13 3.77
CA ALA A 348 -5.69 -15.71 5.12
C ALA A 348 -6.57 -14.56 5.64
N ASN A 349 -6.94 -13.63 4.76
CA ASN A 349 -7.81 -12.51 5.14
C ASN A 349 -9.26 -12.96 5.43
N LEU A 350 -9.81 -13.90 4.65
CA LEU A 350 -11.14 -14.47 4.91
C LEU A 350 -11.17 -15.28 6.21
N GLU A 351 -10.11 -16.05 6.49
CA GLU A 351 -9.98 -16.76 7.76
C GLU A 351 -9.88 -15.79 8.95
N ALA A 352 -9.10 -14.72 8.83
CA ALA A 352 -8.96 -13.71 9.86
C ALA A 352 -10.30 -12.98 10.10
N LEU A 353 -11.00 -12.62 9.03
CA LEU A 353 -12.35 -12.02 9.11
C LEU A 353 -13.35 -12.97 9.75
N GLY A 354 -13.34 -14.26 9.37
CA GLY A 354 -14.20 -15.28 9.97
C GLY A 354 -13.95 -15.44 11.48
N ARG A 355 -12.69 -15.45 11.92
CA ARG A 355 -12.34 -15.47 13.35
C ARG A 355 -12.86 -14.22 14.08
N TRP A 356 -12.70 -13.05 13.47
CA TRP A 356 -13.19 -11.78 14.02
C TRP A 356 -14.71 -11.81 14.18
N LEU A 357 -15.47 -12.22 13.15
CA LEU A 357 -16.94 -12.36 13.20
C LEU A 357 -17.44 -13.38 14.24
N ALA A 358 -16.65 -14.42 14.53
CA ALA A 358 -16.99 -15.43 15.53
C ALA A 358 -16.72 -14.96 16.97
N THR A 359 -16.14 -13.78 17.20
CA THR A 359 -15.84 -13.26 18.54
C THR A 359 -17.15 -12.79 19.22
N PRO A 360 -17.50 -13.26 20.43
CA PRO A 360 -18.83 -13.04 21.03
C PRO A 360 -19.14 -11.58 21.42
N ALA A 361 -18.24 -10.65 21.25
CA ALA A 361 -18.36 -9.26 21.70
C ALA A 361 -18.82 -8.27 20.60
N LEU A 362 -19.17 -8.74 19.40
CA LEU A 362 -19.69 -7.85 18.35
C LEU A 362 -21.13 -7.45 18.69
N THR A 363 -21.34 -6.18 18.99
CA THR A 363 -22.66 -5.58 19.12
C THR A 363 -23.14 -5.12 17.74
N ASP A 364 -24.48 -4.90 17.56
CA ASP A 364 -25.06 -4.40 16.30
C ASP A 364 -24.45 -3.07 15.80
N ALA A 365 -23.69 -2.37 16.65
CA ALA A 365 -22.96 -1.14 16.31
C ALA A 365 -21.63 -1.38 15.56
N ASP A 366 -21.14 -2.62 15.53
CA ASP A 366 -19.83 -3.00 14.97
C ASP A 366 -19.95 -3.59 13.54
N CYS A 367 -21.22 -3.82 13.06
CA CYS A 367 -21.51 -4.36 11.72
C CYS A 367 -21.83 -3.29 10.67
#